data_3298e0c7805eeead0d8ec1352e7f7229
#
_entry.id   3298e0c7805eeead0d8ec1352e7f7229
#
_cell.length_a   1.000
_cell.length_b   1.000
_cell.length_c   1.000
_cell.angle_alpha   90.00
_cell.angle_beta   90.00
_cell.angle_gamma   90.00
#
_symmetry.space_group_name_H-M   'P 1'
#
loop_
_entity.id
_entity.type
_entity.pdbx_description
1 polymer ?
#
loop_
_entity_poly.entity_id
_entity_poly.type
_entity_poly.pdbx_seq_one_letter_code
_entity_poly.pdbx_strand_id
1 'polypeptide(L)'
;PAKPEDGGKCFGWAIRGWKQQGWNPLRKNLFLAVQDTDASLDNFLKTGNWRNYRRTAEQWTDWAHNGARSKAVTLHPDLGSVDTSGPLTYEVEVYQGCVRYKRGCKFCIEPKKGIPIWRSPEDIIREIKIAHDNGVKHVRLGGMTDTYTYMAEGVEELEYPIPDPEPIAKLLHGLRSDERLDILHTDNANPSIIAENLEPSEVITKTL
;
A
#
# COMPACT_ATOMS: atom_id res chain seq x y z
N PRO A 1 18.89 20.37 -0.71
CA PRO A 1 18.69 19.02 -0.20
C PRO A 1 18.85 19.02 1.31
N ALA A 2 17.91 18.42 2.00
CA ALA A 2 17.93 18.32 3.44
C ALA A 2 19.06 17.39 3.87
N LYS A 3 19.67 17.69 5.00
CA LYS A 3 20.76 16.87 5.53
C LYS A 3 20.21 15.67 6.27
N PRO A 4 20.88 14.51 6.24
CA PRO A 4 20.43 13.32 6.95
C PRO A 4 20.20 13.53 8.45
N GLU A 5 20.97 14.39 9.07
CA GLU A 5 20.88 14.75 10.50
C GLU A 5 19.64 15.56 10.86
N ASP A 6 18.96 16.15 9.87
CA ASP A 6 17.76 16.95 10.10
C ASP A 6 16.51 16.09 10.33
N GLY A 7 16.61 14.77 10.18
CA GLY A 7 15.51 13.84 10.40
C GLY A 7 14.24 14.23 9.67
N GLY A 8 13.10 14.21 10.36
CA GLY A 8 11.81 14.55 9.78
C GLY A 8 11.64 15.99 9.32
N LYS A 9 12.53 16.91 9.68
CA LYS A 9 12.54 18.28 9.14
C LYS A 9 12.81 18.31 7.65
N CYS A 10 13.44 17.26 7.10
CA CYS A 10 13.76 17.12 5.69
C CYS A 10 12.56 17.34 4.78
N PHE A 11 11.41 16.79 5.13
CA PHE A 11 10.22 16.86 4.28
C PHE A 11 9.62 18.27 4.24
N GLY A 12 9.53 18.92 5.38
CA GLY A 12 9.06 20.31 5.45
C GLY A 12 9.96 21.30 4.67
N TRP A 13 11.25 20.99 4.56
CA TRP A 13 12.20 21.77 3.77
C TRP A 13 12.03 21.54 2.27
N ALA A 14 11.82 20.32 1.84
CA ALA A 14 11.56 20.00 0.44
C ALA A 14 10.31 20.74 -0.07
N ILE A 15 9.23 20.74 0.70
CA ILE A 15 7.98 21.43 0.34
C ILE A 15 8.18 22.94 0.26
N ARG A 16 8.90 23.56 1.20
CA ARG A 16 9.22 24.98 1.14
C ARG A 16 10.07 25.32 -0.08
N GLY A 17 11.07 24.49 -0.39
CA GLY A 17 11.90 24.63 -1.59
C GLY A 17 11.08 24.59 -2.88
N TRP A 18 10.14 23.65 -2.97
CA TRP A 18 9.26 23.56 -4.14
C TRP A 18 8.36 24.79 -4.31
N LYS A 19 7.81 25.34 -3.23
CA LYS A 19 7.03 26.57 -3.28
C LYS A 19 7.86 27.77 -3.75
N GLN A 20 9.12 27.86 -3.33
CA GLN A 20 10.04 28.92 -3.75
C GLN A 20 10.43 28.85 -5.22
N GLN A 21 10.41 27.65 -5.81
CA GLN A 21 10.71 27.41 -7.22
C GLN A 21 9.50 27.60 -8.15
N GLY A 22 8.39 28.13 -7.63
CA GLY A 22 7.18 28.32 -8.42
C GLY A 22 6.43 27.03 -8.75
N TRP A 23 6.87 25.89 -8.23
CA TRP A 23 6.11 24.67 -8.29
C TRP A 23 4.84 24.84 -7.48
N ASN A 24 3.70 24.68 -8.15
CA ASN A 24 2.43 24.63 -7.45
C ASN A 24 2.10 23.16 -7.16
N PRO A 25 2.52 22.61 -6.02
CA PRO A 25 2.24 21.23 -5.64
C PRO A 25 0.78 21.02 -5.30
N LEU A 26 -0.03 22.06 -5.37
CA LEU A 26 -1.37 22.15 -4.81
C LEU A 26 -2.43 21.58 -5.72
N ARG A 27 -2.17 20.46 -6.32
CA ARG A 27 -3.27 19.54 -6.50
C ARG A 27 -3.64 19.03 -5.11
N LYS A 28 -4.92 19.05 -4.80
CA LYS A 28 -5.50 18.65 -3.50
C LYS A 28 -4.91 17.36 -2.93
N ASN A 29 -4.51 16.44 -3.81
CA ASN A 29 -3.96 15.13 -3.49
C ASN A 29 -2.54 15.19 -2.89
N LEU A 30 -1.68 16.05 -3.44
CA LEU A 30 -0.34 16.23 -2.89
C LEU A 30 -0.40 16.94 -1.53
N PHE A 31 -1.37 17.84 -1.36
CA PHE A 31 -1.61 18.53 -0.10
C PHE A 31 -2.01 17.56 1.01
N LEU A 32 -2.84 16.55 0.71
CA LEU A 32 -3.24 15.53 1.68
C LEU A 32 -2.07 14.62 2.08
N ALA A 33 -1.22 14.23 1.11
CA ALA A 33 0.01 13.48 1.41
C ALA A 33 0.95 14.28 2.31
N VAL A 34 1.03 15.59 2.11
CA VAL A 34 1.81 16.52 2.95
C VAL A 34 1.23 16.59 4.36
N GLN A 35 -0.08 16.70 4.49
CA GLN A 35 -0.74 16.74 5.82
C GLN A 35 -0.49 15.47 6.62
N ASP A 36 -0.59 14.31 5.97
CA ASP A 36 -0.29 13.04 6.62
C ASP A 36 1.16 12.95 7.09
N THR A 37 2.10 13.48 6.30
CA THR A 37 3.51 13.55 6.69
C THR A 37 3.75 14.55 7.81
N ASP A 38 3.09 15.69 7.79
CA ASP A 38 3.17 16.68 8.86
C ASP A 38 2.62 16.12 10.17
N ALA A 39 1.53 15.35 10.14
CA ALA A 39 1.00 14.66 11.32
C ALA A 39 1.98 13.62 11.87
N SER A 40 2.67 12.87 11.01
CA SER A 40 3.75 11.96 11.41
C SER A 40 4.91 12.67 12.04
N LEU A 41 5.30 13.82 11.49
CA LEU A 41 6.37 14.65 12.02
C LEU A 41 6.00 15.23 13.38
N ASP A 42 4.78 15.75 13.53
CA ASP A 42 4.27 16.26 14.80
C ASP A 42 4.25 15.18 15.88
N ASN A 43 3.85 13.99 15.54
CA ASN A 43 3.88 12.85 16.45
C ASN A 43 5.32 12.50 16.87
N PHE A 44 6.25 12.50 15.92
CA PHE A 44 7.67 12.28 16.21
C PHE A 44 8.23 13.35 17.13
N LEU A 45 7.94 14.63 16.85
CA LEU A 45 8.42 15.73 17.68
C LEU A 45 7.89 15.68 19.12
N LYS A 46 6.66 15.15 19.30
CA LYS A 46 6.04 15.00 20.63
C LYS A 46 6.54 13.76 21.38
N THR A 47 6.76 12.66 20.68
CA THR A 47 7.02 11.35 21.28
C THR A 47 8.45 10.85 21.09
N GLY A 48 9.22 11.44 20.19
CA GLY A 48 10.54 10.97 19.77
C GLY A 48 10.51 9.63 19.02
N ASN A 49 9.34 9.15 18.62
CA ASN A 49 9.15 7.80 18.11
C ASN A 49 8.31 7.74 16.83
N TRP A 50 8.98 7.65 15.69
CA TRP A 50 8.34 7.42 14.39
C TRP A 50 7.56 6.12 14.30
N ARG A 51 8.01 5.08 14.99
CA ARG A 51 7.45 3.74 14.90
C ARG A 51 6.07 3.62 15.52
N ASN A 52 5.67 4.58 16.36
CA ASN A 52 4.35 4.59 17.00
C ASN A 52 3.29 5.27 16.14
N TYR A 53 3.69 5.99 15.09
CA TYR A 53 2.73 6.57 14.18
C TYR A 53 2.29 5.53 13.16
N ARG A 54 1.00 5.27 13.12
CA ARG A 54 0.36 4.42 12.13
C ARG A 54 -0.87 5.14 11.60
N ARG A 55 -1.05 5.12 10.29
CA ARG A 55 -2.29 5.60 9.69
C ARG A 55 -3.47 4.78 10.17
N THR A 56 -4.61 5.43 10.40
CA THR A 56 -5.88 4.72 10.53
C THR A 56 -6.30 4.20 9.14
N ALA A 57 -7.19 3.20 9.11
CA ALA A 57 -7.74 2.71 7.84
C ALA A 57 -8.42 3.83 7.04
N GLU A 58 -9.13 4.74 7.72
CA GLU A 58 -9.79 5.90 7.10
C GLU A 58 -8.79 6.87 6.45
N GLN A 59 -7.74 7.25 7.17
CA GLN A 59 -6.67 8.11 6.63
C GLN A 59 -6.00 7.47 5.42
N TRP A 60 -5.80 6.16 5.46
CA TRP A 60 -5.22 5.42 4.37
C TRP A 60 -6.12 5.39 3.14
N THR A 61 -7.42 5.11 3.35
CA THR A 61 -8.44 5.16 2.29
C THR A 61 -8.46 6.51 1.59
N ASP A 62 -8.53 7.61 2.34
CA ASP A 62 -8.54 8.96 1.78
C ASP A 62 -7.28 9.26 0.97
N TRP A 63 -6.13 8.89 1.51
CA TRP A 63 -4.85 9.09 0.83
C TRP A 63 -4.74 8.28 -0.46
N ALA A 64 -5.10 7.00 -0.44
CA ALA A 64 -5.06 6.10 -1.58
C ALA A 64 -6.00 6.55 -2.70
N HIS A 65 -7.25 6.88 -2.37
CA HIS A 65 -8.22 7.35 -3.35
C HIS A 65 -7.84 8.70 -3.96
N ASN A 66 -7.23 9.59 -3.20
CA ASN A 66 -6.73 10.85 -3.73
C ASN A 66 -5.51 10.65 -4.63
N GLY A 67 -4.63 9.69 -4.28
CA GLY A 67 -3.54 9.26 -5.14
C GLY A 67 -4.04 8.72 -6.47
N ALA A 68 -5.01 7.81 -6.44
CA ALA A 68 -5.61 7.21 -7.64
C ALA A 68 -6.30 8.25 -8.56
N ARG A 69 -6.89 9.31 -7.98
CA ARG A 69 -7.47 10.43 -8.75
C ARG A 69 -6.43 11.34 -9.38
N SER A 70 -5.18 11.22 -8.99
CA SER A 70 -4.11 12.07 -9.52
C SER A 70 -3.69 11.59 -10.89
N LYS A 71 -3.78 12.46 -11.90
CA LYS A 71 -3.25 12.17 -13.24
C LYS A 71 -1.73 11.94 -13.24
N ALA A 72 -1.02 12.32 -12.18
CA ALA A 72 0.40 12.06 -12.04
C ALA A 72 0.74 10.55 -11.99
N VAL A 73 -0.22 9.72 -11.61
CA VAL A 73 -0.07 8.26 -11.59
C VAL A 73 0.10 7.68 -13.01
N THR A 74 -0.55 8.29 -14.00
CA THR A 74 -0.55 7.80 -15.40
C THR A 74 0.12 8.74 -16.38
N LEU A 75 0.30 10.00 -16.01
CA LEU A 75 0.74 11.07 -16.91
C LEU A 75 1.80 11.95 -16.25
N HIS A 76 2.80 11.35 -15.59
CA HIS A 76 3.94 12.14 -15.14
C HIS A 76 4.61 12.75 -16.38
N PRO A 77 4.81 14.09 -16.45
CA PRO A 77 5.35 14.74 -17.66
C PRO A 77 6.70 14.17 -18.10
N ASP A 78 7.52 13.78 -17.14
CA ASP A 78 8.84 13.22 -17.39
C ASP A 78 8.79 11.75 -17.85
N LEU A 79 7.73 11.01 -17.54
CA LEU A 79 7.53 9.63 -18.00
C LEU A 79 7.06 9.59 -19.46
N GLY A 80 6.43 10.64 -19.96
CA GLY A 80 6.09 10.77 -21.40
C GLY A 80 7.32 10.99 -22.30
N SER A 81 8.46 11.36 -21.75
CA SER A 81 9.73 11.54 -22.46
C SER A 81 10.69 10.38 -22.30
N VAL A 82 10.45 9.47 -21.37
CA VAL A 82 11.21 8.24 -21.18
C VAL A 82 10.51 7.14 -21.96
N ASP A 83 11.22 6.50 -22.87
CA ASP A 83 10.77 5.30 -23.57
C ASP A 83 10.61 4.18 -22.54
N THR A 84 9.46 4.17 -21.87
CA THR A 84 9.05 3.07 -21.03
C THR A 84 8.54 1.98 -21.95
N SER A 85 9.39 1.04 -22.29
CA SER A 85 9.10 -0.10 -23.16
C SER A 85 8.00 -1.04 -22.60
N GLY A 86 7.20 -0.59 -21.66
CA GLY A 86 6.12 -1.35 -21.06
C GLY A 86 5.04 -0.48 -20.43
N PRO A 87 3.86 -1.05 -20.22
CA PRO A 87 2.76 -0.35 -19.58
C PRO A 87 3.06 -0.03 -18.11
N LEU A 88 2.58 1.13 -17.66
CA LEU A 88 2.64 1.52 -16.25
C LEU A 88 1.85 0.53 -15.39
N THR A 89 2.52 -0.08 -14.43
CA THR A 89 1.87 -0.91 -13.41
C THR A 89 1.54 -0.04 -12.20
N TYR A 90 0.27 0.03 -11.85
CA TYR A 90 -0.21 0.70 -10.65
C TYR A 90 -0.11 -0.25 -9.47
N GLU A 91 0.70 0.10 -8.47
CA GLU A 91 0.82 -0.68 -7.26
C GLU A 91 -0.15 -0.17 -6.19
N VAL A 92 -0.99 -1.07 -5.70
CA VAL A 92 -1.96 -0.81 -4.63
C VAL A 92 -1.46 -1.45 -3.35
N GLU A 93 -1.34 -0.65 -2.30
CA GLU A 93 -0.99 -1.17 -0.98
C GLU A 93 -2.24 -1.80 -0.34
N VAL A 94 -2.21 -3.13 -0.15
CA VAL A 94 -3.34 -3.92 0.36
C VAL A 94 -3.41 -3.89 1.88
N TYR A 95 -2.25 -4.04 2.54
CA TYR A 95 -2.12 -3.91 3.98
C TYR A 95 -0.70 -3.51 4.37
N GLN A 96 -0.54 -3.06 5.59
CA GLN A 96 0.75 -2.66 6.15
C GLN A 96 1.07 -3.50 7.39
N GLY A 97 2.33 -3.90 7.54
CA GLY A 97 2.78 -4.74 8.64
C GLY A 97 2.91 -6.20 8.23
N CYS A 98 3.14 -7.08 9.19
CA CYS A 98 3.38 -8.48 8.92
C CYS A 98 2.74 -9.35 10.00
N VAL A 99 2.07 -10.42 9.61
CA VAL A 99 1.50 -11.41 10.56
C VAL A 99 2.57 -12.01 11.47
N ARG A 100 3.83 -12.05 11.01
CA ARG A 100 4.99 -12.49 11.79
C ARG A 100 5.70 -11.36 12.51
N TYR A 101 5.02 -10.30 12.91
CA TYR A 101 5.62 -9.11 13.54
C TYR A 101 6.42 -9.42 14.82
N LYS A 102 6.06 -10.48 15.56
CA LYS A 102 6.81 -10.93 16.76
C LYS A 102 8.09 -11.69 16.39
N ARG A 103 8.09 -12.45 15.28
CA ARG A 103 9.15 -13.38 14.86
C ARG A 103 9.49 -13.25 13.38
N GLY A 104 9.52 -12.02 12.87
CA GLY A 104 9.77 -11.74 11.46
C GLY A 104 11.16 -12.11 10.96
N CYS A 105 11.31 -12.12 9.66
CA CYS A 105 12.59 -12.36 9.00
C CYS A 105 13.63 -11.31 9.40
N LYS A 106 14.86 -11.72 9.68
CA LYS A 106 15.92 -10.82 10.18
C LYS A 106 16.31 -9.73 9.19
N PHE A 107 16.13 -9.97 7.91
CA PHE A 107 16.45 -9.04 6.82
C PHE A 107 15.30 -8.12 6.45
N CYS A 108 14.07 -8.39 6.90
CA CYS A 108 12.86 -7.71 6.46
C CYS A 108 12.46 -6.56 7.40
N ILE A 109 12.02 -5.45 6.83
CA ILE A 109 11.53 -4.28 7.58
C ILE A 109 10.05 -4.41 7.97
N GLU A 110 9.26 -5.17 7.22
CA GLU A 110 7.80 -5.27 7.39
C GLU A 110 7.37 -5.71 8.82
N PRO A 111 8.01 -6.71 9.45
CA PRO A 111 7.69 -7.06 10.83
C PRO A 111 7.86 -5.91 11.83
N LYS A 112 8.76 -4.97 11.52
CA LYS A 112 9.01 -3.79 12.38
C LYS A 112 7.88 -2.75 12.31
N LYS A 113 7.06 -2.82 11.28
CA LYS A 113 5.84 -2.01 11.16
C LYS A 113 4.73 -2.51 12.10
N GLY A 114 4.88 -3.70 12.67
CA GLY A 114 3.99 -4.28 13.67
C GLY A 114 2.90 -5.16 13.08
N ILE A 115 1.82 -5.33 13.87
CA ILE A 115 0.64 -6.09 13.49
C ILE A 115 0.00 -5.52 12.22
N PRO A 116 -0.51 -6.35 11.30
CA PRO A 116 -1.13 -5.87 10.08
C PRO A 116 -2.29 -4.90 10.32
N ILE A 117 -2.37 -3.90 9.47
CA ILE A 117 -3.54 -3.04 9.31
C ILE A 117 -4.09 -3.33 7.92
N TRP A 118 -5.29 -3.85 7.87
CA TRP A 118 -5.95 -4.29 6.67
C TRP A 118 -6.78 -3.17 6.04
N ARG A 119 -6.76 -3.10 4.73
CA ARG A 119 -7.77 -2.38 3.94
C ARG A 119 -8.84 -3.36 3.52
N SER A 120 -10.11 -2.93 3.48
CA SER A 120 -11.19 -3.80 3.03
C SER A 120 -11.11 -4.07 1.51
N PRO A 121 -11.62 -5.22 1.04
CA PRO A 121 -11.70 -5.49 -0.39
C PRO A 121 -12.42 -4.38 -1.17
N GLU A 122 -13.50 -3.83 -0.61
CA GLU A 122 -14.30 -2.77 -1.23
C GLU A 122 -13.50 -1.48 -1.42
N ASP A 123 -12.66 -1.16 -0.43
CA ASP A 123 -11.83 0.04 -0.49
C ASP A 123 -10.77 -0.07 -1.59
N ILE A 124 -10.11 -1.23 -1.67
CA ILE A 124 -9.10 -1.53 -2.69
C ILE A 124 -9.73 -1.52 -4.09
N ILE A 125 -10.88 -2.20 -4.25
CA ILE A 125 -11.62 -2.23 -5.53
C ILE A 125 -12.00 -0.82 -5.97
N ARG A 126 -12.44 0.02 -5.04
CA ARG A 126 -12.80 1.42 -5.33
C ARG A 126 -11.59 2.24 -5.78
N GLU A 127 -10.44 2.09 -5.13
CA GLU A 127 -9.20 2.75 -5.54
C GLU A 127 -8.81 2.36 -6.96
N ILE A 128 -8.85 1.06 -7.28
CA ILE A 128 -8.47 0.55 -8.59
C ILE A 128 -9.45 1.03 -9.67
N LYS A 129 -10.76 1.08 -9.39
CA LYS A 129 -11.74 1.67 -10.31
C LYS A 129 -11.43 3.13 -10.62
N ILE A 130 -11.07 3.91 -9.60
CA ILE A 130 -10.65 5.31 -9.80
C ILE A 130 -9.38 5.39 -10.65
N ALA A 131 -8.42 4.50 -10.43
CA ALA A 131 -7.21 4.43 -11.25
C ALA A 131 -7.51 4.03 -12.70
N HIS A 132 -8.41 3.08 -12.93
CA HIS A 132 -8.91 2.72 -14.26
C HIS A 132 -9.56 3.91 -14.99
N ASP A 133 -10.32 4.75 -14.28
CA ASP A 133 -10.89 5.98 -14.85
C ASP A 133 -9.80 6.97 -15.32
N ASN A 134 -8.59 6.82 -14.84
CA ASN A 134 -7.40 7.58 -15.27
C ASN A 134 -6.49 6.82 -16.24
N GLY A 135 -6.95 5.68 -16.78
CA GLY A 135 -6.26 4.94 -17.84
C GLY A 135 -5.30 3.84 -17.36
N VAL A 136 -5.28 3.54 -16.05
CA VAL A 136 -4.54 2.37 -15.54
C VAL A 136 -5.20 1.09 -16.03
N LYS A 137 -4.40 0.13 -16.50
CA LYS A 137 -4.85 -1.20 -16.94
C LYS A 137 -4.12 -2.34 -16.27
N HIS A 138 -2.92 -2.08 -15.77
CA HIS A 138 -2.07 -3.05 -15.11
C HIS A 138 -1.98 -2.73 -13.64
N VAL A 139 -2.33 -3.69 -12.81
CA VAL A 139 -2.39 -3.53 -11.35
C VAL A 139 -1.54 -4.59 -10.67
N ARG A 140 -0.79 -4.16 -9.66
CA ARG A 140 -0.12 -5.04 -8.71
C ARG A 140 -0.72 -4.83 -7.33
N LEU A 141 -1.20 -5.90 -6.72
CA LEU A 141 -1.56 -5.91 -5.31
C LEU A 141 -0.26 -6.03 -4.52
N GLY A 142 0.24 -4.90 -4.05
CA GLY A 142 1.52 -4.79 -3.36
C GLY A 142 1.36 -4.41 -1.89
N GLY A 143 2.51 -4.14 -1.25
CA GLY A 143 2.55 -3.77 0.16
C GLY A 143 2.20 -4.89 1.12
N MET A 144 1.61 -5.98 0.67
CA MET A 144 1.33 -7.16 1.49
C MET A 144 2.54 -8.09 1.54
N THR A 145 2.82 -8.61 2.72
CA THR A 145 3.96 -9.53 2.92
C THR A 145 3.67 -10.95 2.46
N ASP A 146 2.40 -11.28 2.32
CA ASP A 146 1.93 -12.60 1.93
C ASP A 146 0.44 -12.54 1.54
N THR A 147 0.11 -12.97 0.33
CA THR A 147 -1.26 -12.98 -0.20
C THR A 147 -2.18 -13.87 0.63
N TYR A 148 -1.69 -15.02 1.10
CA TYR A 148 -2.49 -15.98 1.87
C TYR A 148 -2.88 -15.49 3.25
N THR A 149 -2.17 -14.49 3.78
CA THR A 149 -2.47 -13.93 5.11
C THR A 149 -3.28 -12.64 5.09
N TYR A 150 -3.80 -12.25 3.92
CA TYR A 150 -4.69 -11.11 3.86
C TYR A 150 -5.96 -11.37 4.68
N MET A 151 -6.15 -10.55 5.73
CA MET A 151 -7.23 -10.67 6.72
C MET A 151 -7.31 -12.03 7.44
N ALA A 152 -6.15 -12.72 7.58
CA ALA A 152 -6.06 -14.00 8.25
C ALA A 152 -6.50 -13.92 9.72
N GLU A 153 -7.02 -15.04 10.23
CA GLU A 153 -7.44 -15.17 11.61
C GLU A 153 -6.30 -15.55 12.56
N GLY A 154 -6.40 -15.17 13.83
CA GLY A 154 -5.45 -15.55 14.87
C GLY A 154 -4.08 -14.91 14.76
N VAL A 155 -3.98 -13.72 14.17
CA VAL A 155 -2.69 -13.03 13.93
C VAL A 155 -1.93 -12.71 15.22
N GLU A 156 -2.64 -12.49 16.33
CA GLU A 156 -1.99 -12.19 17.61
C GLU A 156 -1.61 -13.44 18.40
N GLU A 157 -2.28 -14.54 18.18
CA GLU A 157 -2.19 -15.78 18.95
C GLU A 157 -1.29 -16.83 18.27
N LEU A 158 -1.41 -16.97 16.96
CA LEU A 158 -0.77 -18.03 16.18
C LEU A 158 0.54 -17.56 15.55
N GLU A 159 1.52 -18.44 15.46
CA GLU A 159 2.74 -18.19 14.68
C GLU A 159 2.47 -18.23 13.18
N TYR A 160 1.54 -19.09 12.78
CA TYR A 160 1.05 -19.25 11.41
C TYR A 160 -0.46 -19.01 11.41
N PRO A 161 -0.89 -17.75 11.25
CA PRO A 161 -2.31 -17.39 11.20
C PRO A 161 -3.07 -18.18 10.14
N ILE A 162 -4.33 -18.43 10.40
CA ILE A 162 -5.18 -19.21 9.52
C ILE A 162 -5.65 -18.34 8.35
N PRO A 163 -5.32 -18.69 7.10
CA PRO A 163 -5.80 -17.96 5.93
C PRO A 163 -7.33 -17.96 5.85
N ASP A 164 -7.90 -16.80 5.55
CA ASP A 164 -9.32 -16.66 5.25
C ASP A 164 -9.53 -16.51 3.73
N PRO A 165 -10.12 -17.50 3.06
CA PRO A 165 -10.36 -17.44 1.62
C PRO A 165 -11.38 -16.37 1.19
N GLU A 166 -12.32 -16.00 2.06
CA GLU A 166 -13.45 -15.13 1.67
C GLU A 166 -13.00 -13.71 1.26
N PRO A 167 -12.20 -12.97 2.06
CA PRO A 167 -11.75 -11.64 1.68
C PRO A 167 -10.91 -11.64 0.39
N ILE A 168 -10.09 -12.68 0.20
CA ILE A 168 -9.25 -12.81 -0.99
C ILE A 168 -10.12 -13.05 -2.21
N ALA A 169 -11.07 -13.99 -2.13
CA ALA A 169 -11.99 -14.26 -3.22
C ALA A 169 -12.80 -13.02 -3.59
N LYS A 170 -13.32 -12.30 -2.61
CA LYS A 170 -14.06 -11.05 -2.81
C LYS A 170 -13.23 -10.00 -3.52
N LEU A 171 -11.99 -9.81 -3.09
CA LEU A 171 -11.06 -8.88 -3.73
C LEU A 171 -10.78 -9.26 -5.17
N LEU A 172 -10.37 -10.49 -5.43
CA LEU A 172 -9.97 -10.93 -6.77
C LEU A 172 -11.14 -10.98 -7.74
N HIS A 173 -12.30 -11.45 -7.32
CA HIS A 173 -13.52 -11.45 -8.14
C HIS A 173 -13.97 -10.02 -8.46
N GLY A 174 -13.94 -9.13 -7.45
CA GLY A 174 -14.29 -7.72 -7.64
C GLY A 174 -13.37 -6.99 -8.62
N LEU A 175 -12.08 -7.31 -8.61
CA LEU A 175 -11.12 -6.73 -9.55
C LEU A 175 -11.27 -7.32 -10.96
N ARG A 176 -11.38 -8.65 -11.07
CA ARG A 176 -11.51 -9.34 -12.36
C ARG A 176 -12.84 -9.07 -13.07
N SER A 177 -13.85 -8.58 -12.35
CA SER A 177 -15.11 -8.15 -12.96
C SER A 177 -15.01 -6.84 -13.75
N ASP A 178 -13.92 -6.12 -13.65
CA ASP A 178 -13.69 -4.89 -14.40
C ASP A 178 -12.94 -5.19 -15.69
N GLU A 179 -13.62 -5.08 -16.84
CA GLU A 179 -13.09 -5.36 -18.18
C GLU A 179 -11.89 -4.48 -18.57
N ARG A 180 -11.61 -3.42 -17.82
CA ARG A 180 -10.48 -2.53 -18.06
C ARG A 180 -9.16 -3.08 -17.52
N LEU A 181 -9.24 -4.12 -16.71
CA LEU A 181 -8.07 -4.77 -16.11
C LEU A 181 -7.42 -5.75 -17.11
N ASP A 182 -6.25 -5.41 -17.60
CA ASP A 182 -5.50 -6.28 -18.51
C ASP A 182 -4.59 -7.26 -17.73
N ILE A 183 -3.89 -6.77 -16.69
CA ILE A 183 -2.98 -7.58 -15.88
C ILE A 183 -3.21 -7.30 -14.39
N LEU A 184 -3.35 -8.39 -13.65
CA LEU A 184 -3.37 -8.39 -12.18
C LEU A 184 -2.23 -9.24 -11.64
N HIS A 185 -1.30 -8.61 -10.94
CA HIS A 185 -0.28 -9.30 -10.16
C HIS A 185 -0.67 -9.35 -8.69
N THR A 186 -0.48 -10.50 -8.06
CA THR A 186 -0.48 -10.62 -6.60
C THR A 186 0.95 -10.55 -6.06
N ASP A 187 1.09 -10.34 -4.76
CA ASP A 187 2.40 -10.29 -4.10
C ASP A 187 2.85 -11.70 -3.65
N ASN A 188 3.72 -11.75 -2.67
CA ASN A 188 4.37 -12.95 -2.20
C ASN A 188 3.40 -14.01 -1.64
N ALA A 189 3.85 -15.24 -1.61
CA ALA A 189 3.24 -16.35 -0.87
C ALA A 189 4.24 -16.91 0.14
N ASN A 190 3.83 -17.08 1.39
CA ASN A 190 4.67 -17.67 2.43
C ASN A 190 4.48 -19.19 2.47
N PRO A 191 5.51 -19.99 2.09
CA PRO A 191 5.37 -21.45 2.06
C PRO A 191 5.00 -22.06 3.41
N SER A 192 5.44 -21.46 4.52
CA SER A 192 5.12 -21.99 5.86
C SER A 192 3.64 -21.81 6.21
N ILE A 193 3.03 -20.69 5.81
CA ILE A 193 1.59 -20.48 5.99
C ILE A 193 0.81 -21.51 5.21
N ILE A 194 1.20 -21.77 3.97
CA ILE A 194 0.54 -22.75 3.10
C ILE A 194 0.68 -24.16 3.68
N ALA A 195 1.88 -24.54 4.12
CA ALA A 195 2.15 -25.87 4.66
C ALA A 195 1.38 -26.18 5.96
N GLU A 196 1.24 -25.17 6.83
CA GLU A 196 0.53 -25.32 8.11
C GLU A 196 -1.00 -25.21 7.96
N ASN A 197 -1.51 -24.72 6.82
CA ASN A 197 -2.92 -24.44 6.57
C ASN A 197 -3.35 -24.92 5.17
N LEU A 198 -3.21 -26.22 4.89
CA LEU A 198 -3.38 -26.77 3.53
C LEU A 198 -4.79 -26.51 2.96
N GLU A 199 -5.83 -26.81 3.73
CA GLU A 199 -7.22 -26.71 3.24
C GLU A 199 -7.61 -25.28 2.81
N PRO A 200 -7.51 -24.24 3.65
CA PRO A 200 -7.81 -22.88 3.23
C PRO A 200 -6.85 -22.37 2.15
N SER A 201 -5.58 -22.79 2.19
CA SER A 201 -4.61 -22.41 1.17
C SER A 201 -4.93 -23.00 -0.20
N GLU A 202 -5.46 -24.22 -0.27
CA GLU A 202 -5.92 -24.82 -1.52
C GLU A 202 -7.08 -24.02 -2.13
N VAL A 203 -8.04 -23.58 -1.32
CA VAL A 203 -9.15 -22.74 -1.77
C VAL A 203 -8.62 -21.41 -2.34
N ILE A 204 -7.70 -20.76 -1.63
CA ILE A 204 -7.07 -19.52 -2.11
C ILE A 204 -6.32 -19.75 -3.42
N THR A 205 -5.53 -20.81 -3.52
CA THR A 205 -4.77 -21.14 -4.74
C THR A 205 -5.68 -21.33 -5.95
N LYS A 206 -6.85 -21.93 -5.78
CA LYS A 206 -7.85 -22.10 -6.85
C LYS A 206 -8.50 -20.77 -7.26
N THR A 207 -8.44 -19.78 -6.40
CA THR A 207 -9.00 -18.44 -6.64
C THR A 207 -7.99 -17.53 -7.34
N LEU A 208 -6.69 -17.72 -7.09
CA LEU A 208 -5.59 -16.99 -7.73
C LEU A 208 -5.48 -17.30 -9.22
#